data_4b8c6ab4342603db353a4871cb9a8aa9
#
_entry.id   4b8c6ab4342603db353a4871cb9a8aa9
#
_cell.length_a   1.000
_cell.length_b   1.000
_cell.length_c   1.000
_cell.angle_alpha   90.00
_cell.angle_beta   90.00
_cell.angle_gamma   90.00
#
_symmetry.space_group_name_H-M   'P 1'
#
loop_
_entity.id
_entity.type
_entity.pdbx_description
1 polymer ?
#
loop_
_entity_poly.entity_id
_entity_poly.type
_entity_poly.pdbx_seq_one_letter_code
_entity_poly.pdbx_strand_id
1 'polypeptide(L)'
;MFPAIGMHATAATVASYYGQLPSESGPLAGLLGPELHTEFVSPAVSGHDRLLDREVTWTLGLQLDDDGLGMGGIGGCDAYADTRHGFGYAYLTRRLCDHSRSERVLAALESVVS
;
A
#
# COMPACT_ATOMS: atom_id res chain seq x y z
N MET A 1 -18.50 1.78 -15.25
CA MET A 1 -17.26 2.28 -14.57
C MET A 1 -17.01 1.41 -13.35
N PHE A 2 -15.79 0.94 -13.17
CA PHE A 2 -15.40 0.15 -11.99
C PHE A 2 -14.53 1.04 -11.09
N PRO A 3 -15.01 1.45 -9.91
CA PRO A 3 -14.26 2.35 -9.02
C PRO A 3 -12.88 1.82 -8.60
N ALA A 4 -12.74 0.50 -8.50
CA ALA A 4 -11.49 -0.16 -8.16
C ALA A 4 -10.47 -0.23 -9.31
N ILE A 5 -10.86 0.15 -10.53
CA ILE A 5 -10.04 0.06 -11.73
C ILE A 5 -10.24 1.35 -12.53
N GLY A 6 -9.17 1.98 -12.97
CA GLY A 6 -9.27 3.14 -13.86
C GLY A 6 -8.54 4.39 -13.40
N MET A 7 -7.81 4.32 -12.29
CA MET A 7 -6.90 5.40 -11.93
C MET A 7 -5.70 5.41 -12.89
N HIS A 8 -5.43 6.56 -13.48
CA HIS A 8 -4.25 6.79 -14.31
C HIS A 8 -3.22 7.61 -13.50
N ALA A 9 -2.08 7.02 -13.22
CA ALA A 9 -1.01 7.66 -12.48
C ALA A 9 0.35 7.12 -12.92
N THR A 10 1.42 7.82 -12.57
CA THR A 10 2.79 7.30 -12.68
C THR A 10 3.18 6.52 -11.44
N ALA A 11 4.09 5.57 -11.56
CA ALA A 11 4.63 4.87 -10.39
C ALA A 11 5.25 5.83 -9.37
N ALA A 12 5.96 6.86 -9.82
CA ALA A 12 6.53 7.88 -8.95
C ALA A 12 5.47 8.62 -8.11
N THR A 13 4.35 9.00 -8.73
CA THR A 13 3.26 9.67 -8.00
C THR A 13 2.61 8.74 -6.97
N VAL A 14 2.38 7.48 -7.35
CA VAL A 14 1.79 6.48 -6.44
C VAL A 14 2.75 6.19 -5.27
N ALA A 15 4.03 5.98 -5.53
CA ALA A 15 5.03 5.76 -4.49
C ALA A 15 5.14 6.96 -3.53
N SER A 16 5.11 8.19 -4.05
CA SER A 16 5.09 9.41 -3.25
C SER A 16 3.85 9.50 -2.35
N TYR A 17 2.67 9.15 -2.88
CA TYR A 17 1.44 9.10 -2.10
C TYR A 17 1.55 8.11 -0.95
N TYR A 18 1.95 6.87 -1.23
CA TYR A 18 2.10 5.84 -0.19
C TYR A 18 3.18 6.20 0.83
N GLY A 19 4.32 6.74 0.41
CA GLY A 19 5.39 7.15 1.32
C GLY A 19 5.00 8.26 2.30
N GLN A 20 4.02 9.10 1.94
CA GLN A 20 3.52 10.16 2.78
C GLN A 20 2.29 9.77 3.62
N LEU A 21 1.65 8.66 3.28
CA LEU A 21 0.38 8.24 3.83
C LEU A 21 0.44 7.99 5.35
N PRO A 22 1.45 7.31 5.92
CA PRO A 22 1.55 7.10 7.36
C PRO A 22 2.04 8.34 8.15
N SER A 23 2.48 9.41 7.46
CA SER A 23 3.04 10.59 8.12
C SER A 23 1.99 11.45 8.78
N GLU A 24 2.11 11.67 10.09
CA GLU A 24 1.22 12.56 10.86
C GLU A 24 1.30 14.03 10.42
N SER A 25 2.39 14.43 9.78
CA SER A 25 2.59 15.76 9.19
C SER A 25 2.39 15.79 7.67
N GLY A 26 1.98 14.66 7.08
CA GLY A 26 1.78 14.53 5.65
C GLY A 26 0.49 15.19 5.15
N PRO A 27 0.34 15.32 3.82
CA PRO A 27 -0.84 15.94 3.20
C PRO A 27 -2.16 15.27 3.57
N LEU A 28 -2.16 13.94 3.72
CA LEU A 28 -3.36 13.18 4.08
C LEU A 28 -3.79 13.49 5.53
N ALA A 29 -2.83 13.53 6.47
CA ALA A 29 -3.12 13.91 7.85
C ALA A 29 -3.64 15.34 7.95
N GLY A 30 -3.09 16.26 7.15
CA GLY A 30 -3.60 17.62 7.06
C GLY A 30 -5.03 17.73 6.52
N LEU A 31 -5.41 16.84 5.59
CA LEU A 31 -6.75 16.78 5.01
C LEU A 31 -7.78 16.15 5.96
N LEU A 32 -7.42 15.05 6.60
CA LEU A 32 -8.33 14.26 7.45
C LEU A 32 -8.43 14.81 8.88
N GLY A 33 -7.39 15.49 9.35
CA GLY A 33 -7.19 15.78 10.76
C GLY A 33 -6.59 14.61 11.53
N PRO A 34 -6.02 14.84 12.72
CA PRO A 34 -5.20 13.85 13.42
C PRO A 34 -6.00 12.60 13.86
N GLU A 35 -7.22 12.77 14.30
CA GLU A 35 -8.06 11.66 14.79
C GLU A 35 -8.42 10.70 13.65
N LEU A 36 -8.98 11.21 12.56
CA LEU A 36 -9.37 10.38 11.40
C LEU A 36 -8.15 9.82 10.68
N HIS A 37 -7.03 10.53 10.62
CA HIS A 37 -5.79 10.00 10.07
C HIS A 37 -5.29 8.81 10.88
N THR A 38 -5.30 8.90 12.21
CA THR A 38 -4.93 7.78 13.10
C THR A 38 -5.83 6.57 12.87
N GLU A 39 -7.15 6.75 12.76
CA GLU A 39 -8.06 5.65 12.42
C GLU A 39 -7.78 5.07 11.04
N PHE A 40 -7.49 5.93 10.06
CA PHE A 40 -7.24 5.50 8.67
C PHE A 40 -6.03 4.57 8.54
N VAL A 41 -4.96 4.79 9.32
CA VAL A 41 -3.73 3.98 9.25
C VAL A 41 -3.66 2.87 10.31
N SER A 42 -4.67 2.76 11.15
CA SER A 42 -4.73 1.77 12.24
C SER A 42 -5.52 0.53 11.83
N PRO A 43 -5.32 -0.62 12.50
CA PRO A 43 -6.13 -1.81 12.28
C PRO A 43 -7.61 -1.54 12.53
N ALA A 44 -8.45 -1.80 11.54
CA ALA A 44 -9.91 -1.71 11.64
C ALA A 44 -10.55 -3.09 11.80
N VAL A 45 -10.04 -4.09 11.07
CA VAL A 45 -10.50 -5.46 11.13
C VAL A 45 -9.36 -6.44 10.86
N SER A 46 -9.32 -7.53 11.61
CA SER A 46 -8.35 -8.62 11.41
C SER A 46 -9.07 -9.97 11.44
N GLY A 47 -8.58 -10.92 10.65
CA GLY A 47 -9.08 -12.27 10.62
C GLY A 47 -8.86 -12.97 9.29
N HIS A 48 -9.44 -14.16 9.17
CA HIS A 48 -9.34 -14.97 7.94
C HIS A 48 -10.22 -14.38 6.82
N ASP A 49 -9.57 -13.90 5.77
CA ASP A 49 -10.25 -13.44 4.56
C ASP A 49 -10.60 -14.64 3.68
N ARG A 50 -11.89 -14.86 3.47
CA ARG A 50 -12.39 -16.02 2.72
C ARG A 50 -12.12 -15.94 1.22
N LEU A 51 -11.91 -14.74 0.68
CA LEU A 51 -11.60 -14.55 -0.73
C LEU A 51 -10.12 -14.76 -1.01
N LEU A 52 -9.27 -14.23 -0.13
CA LEU A 52 -7.82 -14.35 -0.23
C LEU A 52 -7.29 -15.65 0.38
N ASP A 53 -8.13 -16.36 1.14
CA ASP A 53 -7.83 -17.61 1.85
C ASP A 53 -6.58 -17.51 2.75
N ARG A 54 -6.48 -16.41 3.49
CA ARG A 54 -5.39 -16.14 4.43
C ARG A 54 -5.79 -15.14 5.51
N GLU A 55 -5.03 -15.12 6.61
CA GLU A 55 -5.17 -14.09 7.63
C GLU A 55 -4.74 -12.74 7.05
N VAL A 56 -5.56 -11.72 7.28
CA VAL A 56 -5.27 -10.33 6.89
C VAL A 56 -5.72 -9.36 7.96
N THR A 57 -5.05 -8.22 7.99
CA THR A 57 -5.48 -7.05 8.74
C THR A 57 -5.75 -5.91 7.77
N TRP A 58 -6.90 -5.30 7.89
CA TRP A 58 -7.30 -4.15 7.08
C TRP A 58 -7.37 -2.89 7.94
N THR A 59 -6.92 -1.78 7.39
CA THR A 59 -7.27 -0.44 7.85
C THR A 59 -8.60 -0.02 7.24
N LEU A 60 -8.97 1.26 7.26
CA LEU A 60 -10.19 1.74 6.61
C LEU A 60 -10.14 1.65 5.06
N GLY A 61 -9.03 1.30 4.46
CA GLY A 61 -8.93 1.19 3.00
C GLY A 61 -7.71 0.43 2.47
N LEU A 62 -6.82 -0.02 3.33
CA LEU A 62 -5.57 -0.66 2.94
C LEU A 62 -5.32 -1.92 3.76
N GLN A 63 -4.55 -2.85 3.20
CA GLN A 63 -4.01 -3.96 3.96
C GLN A 63 -2.86 -3.45 4.84
N LEU A 64 -2.83 -3.90 6.09
CA LEU A 64 -1.79 -3.60 7.06
C LEU A 64 -1.00 -4.86 7.34
N ASP A 65 0.30 -4.78 7.19
CA ASP A 65 1.27 -5.82 7.51
C ASP A 65 2.22 -5.31 8.61
N ASP A 66 3.13 -6.17 9.11
CA ASP A 66 4.05 -5.83 10.18
C ASP A 66 4.99 -4.66 9.83
N ASP A 67 5.36 -4.54 8.57
CA ASP A 67 6.33 -3.55 8.08
C ASP A 67 5.68 -2.34 7.41
N GLY A 68 4.35 -2.31 7.25
CA GLY A 68 3.67 -1.16 6.64
C GLY A 68 2.27 -1.43 6.11
N LEU A 69 1.82 -0.60 5.19
CA LEU A 69 0.47 -0.66 4.64
C LEU A 69 0.45 -0.41 3.14
N GLY A 70 -0.42 -1.12 2.45
CA GLY A 70 -0.49 -1.02 1.00
C GLY A 70 -1.63 -1.81 0.38
N MET A 71 -1.55 -1.96 -0.94
CA MET A 71 -2.54 -2.70 -1.71
C MET A 71 -1.93 -3.25 -2.99
N GLY A 72 -2.12 -4.54 -3.20
CA GLY A 72 -1.84 -5.18 -4.48
C GLY A 72 -3.06 -5.18 -5.40
N GLY A 73 -2.83 -5.09 -6.71
CA GLY A 73 -3.86 -5.20 -7.73
C GLY A 73 -3.86 -6.58 -8.40
N ILE A 74 -5.03 -7.07 -8.84
CA ILE A 74 -5.20 -8.38 -9.46
C ILE A 74 -4.32 -8.59 -10.72
N GLY A 75 -3.82 -7.51 -11.31
CA GLY A 75 -2.97 -7.55 -12.51
C GLY A 75 -1.47 -7.51 -12.24
N GLY A 76 -1.03 -7.62 -10.99
CA GLY A 76 0.40 -7.58 -10.61
C GLY A 76 0.96 -6.18 -10.38
N CYS A 77 0.13 -5.15 -10.36
CA CYS A 77 0.50 -3.83 -9.82
C CYS A 77 0.49 -3.89 -8.30
N ASP A 78 1.38 -3.13 -7.68
CA ASP A 78 1.54 -3.12 -6.23
C ASP A 78 1.99 -1.74 -5.75
N ALA A 79 1.51 -1.33 -4.58
CA ALA A 79 1.93 -0.09 -3.94
C ALA A 79 1.87 -0.21 -2.42
N TYR A 80 2.87 0.33 -1.77
CA TYR A 80 3.14 0.06 -0.37
C TYR A 80 3.87 1.22 0.31
N ALA A 81 3.51 1.48 1.55
CA ALA A 81 4.26 2.35 2.45
C ALA A 81 5.03 1.46 3.44
N ASP A 82 6.34 1.40 3.31
CA ASP A 82 7.20 0.79 4.31
C ASP A 82 7.38 1.76 5.49
N THR A 83 6.75 1.44 6.61
CA THR A 83 6.83 2.25 7.83
C THR A 83 8.09 1.97 8.63
N ARG A 84 8.72 0.82 8.41
CA ARG A 84 9.95 0.42 9.09
C ARG A 84 11.17 1.18 8.57
N HIS A 85 11.28 1.34 7.24
CA HIS A 85 12.40 2.02 6.61
C HIS A 85 12.05 3.42 6.09
N GLY A 86 10.77 3.81 6.13
CA GLY A 86 10.32 5.15 5.82
C GLY A 86 10.28 5.49 4.33
N PHE A 87 9.89 4.55 3.47
CA PHE A 87 9.75 4.82 2.04
C PHE A 87 8.38 4.41 1.47
N GLY A 88 8.04 4.99 0.33
CA GLY A 88 6.90 4.56 -0.47
C GLY A 88 7.38 3.81 -1.71
N TYR A 89 6.69 2.74 -2.03
CA TYR A 89 6.96 1.88 -3.17
C TYR A 89 5.75 1.80 -4.09
N ALA A 90 5.98 1.74 -5.41
CA ALA A 90 4.96 1.41 -6.38
C ALA A 90 5.55 0.69 -7.58
N TYR A 91 4.95 -0.41 -7.95
CA TYR A 91 5.22 -1.15 -9.16
C TYR A 91 3.98 -1.16 -10.05
N LEU A 92 4.06 -0.54 -11.21
CA LEU A 92 2.98 -0.51 -12.19
C LEU A 92 3.39 -1.30 -13.44
N THR A 93 2.54 -2.19 -13.89
CA THR A 93 2.77 -2.99 -15.10
C THR A 93 1.67 -2.78 -16.12
N ARG A 94 2.04 -2.79 -17.40
CA ARG A 94 1.10 -2.77 -18.52
C ARG A 94 0.57 -4.16 -18.86
N ARG A 95 1.27 -5.19 -18.43
CA ARG A 95 0.92 -6.58 -18.71
C ARG A 95 0.36 -7.22 -17.45
N LEU A 96 -0.89 -7.61 -17.50
CA LEU A 96 -1.51 -8.38 -16.43
C LEU A 96 -0.72 -9.66 -16.15
N CYS A 97 -0.34 -9.85 -14.92
CA CYS A 97 0.44 -10.99 -14.44
C CYS A 97 0.23 -11.19 -12.93
N ASP A 98 0.93 -12.16 -12.37
CA ASP A 98 1.06 -12.31 -10.92
C ASP A 98 1.97 -11.24 -10.30
N HIS A 99 2.16 -11.31 -8.99
CA HIS A 99 3.00 -10.38 -8.23
C HIS A 99 4.50 -10.71 -8.24
N SER A 100 4.93 -11.79 -8.87
CA SER A 100 6.32 -12.25 -8.83
C SER A 100 7.36 -11.20 -9.24
N ARG A 101 6.99 -10.29 -10.14
CA ARG A 101 7.87 -9.19 -10.57
C ARG A 101 7.95 -8.08 -9.54
N SER A 102 6.82 -7.66 -8.97
CA SER A 102 6.81 -6.63 -7.93
C SER A 102 7.54 -7.12 -6.69
N GLU A 103 7.34 -8.36 -6.28
CA GLU A 103 8.03 -9.00 -5.17
C GLU A 103 9.55 -9.02 -5.35
N ARG A 104 10.03 -9.35 -6.56
CA ARG A 104 11.47 -9.33 -6.85
C ARG A 104 12.07 -7.93 -6.81
N VAL A 105 11.34 -6.92 -7.27
CA VAL A 105 11.79 -5.53 -7.20
C VAL A 105 11.79 -5.04 -5.76
N LEU A 106 10.74 -5.36 -5.00
CA LEU A 106 10.66 -5.02 -3.58
C LEU A 106 11.78 -5.67 -2.78
N ALA A 107 12.02 -6.98 -2.95
CA ALA A 107 13.12 -7.68 -2.28
C ALA A 107 14.50 -7.08 -2.61
N ALA A 108 14.72 -6.66 -3.86
CA ALA A 108 15.95 -5.98 -4.24
C ALA A 108 16.09 -4.60 -3.54
N LEU A 109 15.00 -3.86 -3.43
CA LEU A 109 14.98 -2.58 -2.72
C LEU A 109 15.26 -2.77 -1.22
N GLU A 110 14.59 -3.70 -0.57
CA GLU A 110 14.78 -4.04 0.84
C GLU A 110 16.23 -4.44 1.14
N SER A 111 16.87 -5.17 0.24
CA SER A 111 18.29 -5.55 0.40
C SER A 111 19.25 -4.37 0.40
N VAL A 112 18.84 -3.22 -0.12
CA VAL A 112 19.65 -1.98 -0.17
C VAL A 112 19.38 -1.07 1.02
N VAL A 113 18.14 -1.05 1.53
CA VAL A 113 17.74 -0.16 2.63
C VAL A 113 17.86 -0.80 4.01
N SER A 114 18.09 -2.10 4.04
CA SER A 114 18.27 -2.86 5.30
C SER A 114 19.59 -2.56 5.99
#